data_000a92fd3b6e6724c4e3f1f36871605c
#
_entry.id   000a92fd3b6e6724c4e3f1f36871605c
#
_cell.length_a   1.000
_cell.length_b   1.000
_cell.length_c   1.000
_cell.angle_alpha   90.00
_cell.angle_beta   90.00
_cell.angle_gamma   90.00
#
_symmetry.space_group_name_H-M   'P 1'
#
loop_
_entity.id
_entity.type
_entity.pdbx_description
1 polymer ?
#
loop_
_entity_poly.entity_id
_entity_poly.type
_entity_poly.pdbx_seq_one_letter_code
_entity_poly.pdbx_strand_id
1 'polypeptide(L)'
;GKQRGVLTMKKTICRALLCLLLAACLLPLTARTAHADKIYDEIVNYQVDVTPNTEDGSLAIQVTLDWKPLEDLPATNSQQGGAKIGIPNGSIREMTALTDNIQSIDHDNSLAYIDFTQSYDANETFHFAFRWVQEYMYTLSDSGAVSYDYTPGWFKEAPVDVMTLTWHDPASVAGVGS
;
A
#
# COMPACT_ATOMS: atom_id res chain seq x y z
N GLY A 1 11.19 -75.44 -23.88
CA GLY A 1 11.72 -74.21 -24.53
C GLY A 1 10.83 -72.97 -24.32
N LYS A 2 9.66 -73.03 -23.64
CA LYS A 2 8.71 -71.95 -23.61
C LYS A 2 8.78 -71.01 -22.35
N GLN A 3 9.56 -71.40 -21.31
CA GLN A 3 9.60 -70.59 -20.10
C GLN A 3 10.73 -69.55 -20.02
N ARG A 4 11.75 -69.63 -20.82
CA ARG A 4 12.85 -68.60 -20.78
C ARG A 4 12.46 -67.26 -21.45
N GLY A 5 11.56 -67.25 -22.40
CA GLY A 5 11.17 -66.00 -23.10
C GLY A 5 10.30 -65.08 -22.22
N VAL A 6 9.44 -65.61 -21.37
CA VAL A 6 8.51 -64.87 -20.52
C VAL A 6 9.23 -64.17 -19.36
N LEU A 7 10.31 -64.78 -18.84
CA LEU A 7 11.06 -64.20 -17.71
C LEU A 7 11.94 -63.00 -18.19
N THR A 8 12.47 -63.07 -19.41
CA THR A 8 13.27 -62.00 -19.97
C THR A 8 12.42 -60.75 -20.30
N MET A 9 11.22 -60.97 -20.84
CA MET A 9 10.28 -59.86 -21.11
C MET A 9 9.83 -59.13 -19.85
N LYS A 10 9.55 -59.85 -18.76
CA LYS A 10 9.16 -59.22 -17.48
C LYS A 10 10.29 -58.36 -16.89
N LYS A 11 11.55 -58.79 -16.99
CA LYS A 11 12.71 -58.00 -16.53
C LYS A 11 12.96 -56.76 -17.39
N THR A 12 12.72 -56.82 -18.69
CA THR A 12 12.88 -55.68 -19.61
C THR A 12 11.80 -54.61 -19.37
N ILE A 13 10.53 -55.05 -19.17
CA ILE A 13 9.41 -54.13 -18.86
C ILE A 13 9.62 -53.44 -17.51
N CYS A 14 10.06 -54.16 -16.45
CA CYS A 14 10.37 -53.56 -15.18
C CYS A 14 11.51 -52.53 -15.23
N ARG A 15 12.55 -52.81 -16.04
CA ARG A 15 13.64 -51.81 -16.22
C ARG A 15 13.20 -50.58 -16.99
N ALA A 16 12.36 -50.73 -18.02
CA ALA A 16 11.79 -49.63 -18.77
C ALA A 16 10.86 -48.75 -17.89
N LEU A 17 10.02 -49.39 -17.03
CA LEU A 17 9.13 -48.66 -16.10
C LEU A 17 9.95 -47.91 -15.03
N LEU A 18 11.03 -48.51 -14.52
CA LEU A 18 11.89 -47.86 -13.51
C LEU A 18 12.63 -46.65 -14.09
N CYS A 19 13.07 -46.72 -15.36
CA CYS A 19 13.71 -45.61 -16.05
C CYS A 19 12.70 -44.45 -16.36
N LEU A 20 11.43 -44.77 -16.66
CA LEU A 20 10.36 -43.79 -16.87
C LEU A 20 10.00 -43.07 -15.57
N LEU A 21 9.96 -43.78 -14.43
CA LEU A 21 9.72 -43.19 -13.11
C LEU A 21 10.89 -42.28 -12.66
N LEU A 22 12.14 -42.65 -12.93
CA LEU A 22 13.30 -41.84 -12.67
C LEU A 22 13.39 -40.60 -13.55
N ALA A 23 12.96 -40.66 -14.81
CA ALA A 23 12.91 -39.53 -15.72
C ALA A 23 11.79 -38.53 -15.30
N ALA A 24 10.67 -39.00 -14.73
CA ALA A 24 9.62 -38.15 -14.21
C ALA A 24 10.04 -37.36 -12.96
N CYS A 25 11.02 -37.87 -12.17
CA CYS A 25 11.56 -37.15 -11.02
C CYS A 25 12.60 -36.09 -11.40
N LEU A 26 13.05 -36.04 -12.66
CA LEU A 26 13.99 -35.06 -13.19
C LEU A 26 13.30 -33.93 -13.98
N LEU A 27 11.97 -33.82 -13.90
CA LEU A 27 11.30 -32.60 -14.35
C LEU A 27 11.88 -31.45 -13.52
N PRO A 28 12.53 -30.45 -14.15
CA PRO A 28 12.98 -29.31 -13.40
C PRO A 28 11.74 -28.76 -12.72
N LEU A 29 11.73 -28.70 -11.37
CA LEU A 29 10.91 -27.73 -10.70
C LEU A 29 11.32 -26.40 -11.34
N THR A 30 10.56 -25.94 -12.32
CA THR A 30 10.61 -24.55 -12.71
C THR A 30 10.20 -23.80 -11.46
N ALA A 31 11.20 -23.47 -10.63
CA ALA A 31 11.03 -22.48 -9.61
C ALA A 31 10.44 -21.28 -10.36
N ARG A 32 9.14 -21.06 -10.20
CA ARG A 32 8.55 -19.78 -10.56
C ARG A 32 9.36 -18.81 -9.69
N THR A 33 10.33 -18.16 -10.31
CA THR A 33 10.91 -16.97 -9.73
C THR A 33 9.72 -16.05 -9.51
N ALA A 34 9.27 -15.96 -8.26
CA ALA A 34 8.38 -14.90 -7.86
C ALA A 34 9.13 -13.64 -8.28
N HIS A 35 8.67 -12.96 -9.33
CA HIS A 35 9.12 -11.62 -9.61
C HIS A 35 8.68 -10.82 -8.38
N ALA A 36 9.63 -10.49 -7.53
CA ALA A 36 9.41 -9.47 -6.53
C ALA A 36 9.07 -8.20 -7.33
N ASP A 37 7.90 -7.62 -7.06
CA ASP A 37 7.53 -6.36 -7.69
C ASP A 37 8.62 -5.34 -7.36
N LYS A 38 9.00 -4.54 -8.36
CA LYS A 38 10.07 -3.55 -8.19
C LYS A 38 9.59 -2.48 -7.23
N ILE A 39 10.34 -2.27 -6.15
CA ILE A 39 10.10 -1.19 -5.19
C ILE A 39 10.68 0.09 -5.79
N TYR A 40 9.85 1.13 -5.89
CA TYR A 40 10.22 2.44 -6.46
C TYR A 40 10.42 3.51 -5.41
N ASP A 41 9.86 3.32 -4.21
CA ASP A 41 9.81 4.29 -3.14
C ASP A 41 10.01 3.61 -1.79
N GLU A 42 10.48 4.38 -0.82
CA GLU A 42 10.58 4.02 0.59
C GLU A 42 9.97 5.16 1.43
N ILE A 43 9.09 4.82 2.35
CA ILE A 43 8.49 5.78 3.27
C ILE A 43 9.25 5.73 4.58
N VAL A 44 10.13 6.69 4.77
CA VAL A 44 11.02 6.75 5.95
C VAL A 44 10.22 7.05 7.20
N ASN A 45 9.21 7.94 7.10
CA ASN A 45 8.34 8.28 8.20
C ASN A 45 6.93 8.60 7.67
N TYR A 46 5.91 8.06 8.32
CA TYR A 46 4.51 8.30 8.02
C TYR A 46 3.76 8.64 9.30
N GLN A 47 3.36 9.90 9.44
CA GLN A 47 2.58 10.38 10.57
C GLN A 47 1.17 10.70 10.11
N VAL A 48 0.19 10.24 10.89
CA VAL A 48 -1.24 10.47 10.65
C VAL A 48 -1.86 11.01 11.92
N ASP A 49 -2.43 12.19 11.83
CA ASP A 49 -3.22 12.82 12.87
C ASP A 49 -4.70 12.77 12.47
N VAL A 50 -5.54 12.22 13.35
CA VAL A 50 -6.97 12.04 13.12
C VAL A 50 -7.75 12.78 14.22
N THR A 51 -8.64 13.69 13.82
CA THR A 51 -9.53 14.41 14.72
C THR A 51 -10.97 14.18 14.31
N PRO A 52 -11.78 13.48 15.11
CA PRO A 52 -13.20 13.32 14.84
C PRO A 52 -13.98 14.63 14.95
N ASN A 53 -14.88 14.87 14.02
CA ASN A 53 -15.88 15.92 14.12
C ASN A 53 -17.20 15.30 14.61
N THR A 54 -17.59 15.63 15.84
CA THR A 54 -18.80 15.08 16.47
C THR A 54 -20.11 15.71 15.95
N GLU A 55 -20.04 16.80 15.19
CA GLU A 55 -21.22 17.46 14.65
C GLU A 55 -21.76 16.73 13.41
N ASP A 56 -20.86 16.26 12.54
CA ASP A 56 -21.23 15.61 11.27
C ASP A 56 -20.69 14.19 11.10
N GLY A 57 -19.89 13.69 12.05
CA GLY A 57 -19.30 12.35 12.01
C GLY A 57 -18.15 12.20 11.04
N SER A 58 -17.63 13.27 10.48
CA SER A 58 -16.44 13.25 9.62
C SER A 58 -15.15 13.16 10.44
N LEU A 59 -14.04 12.85 9.76
CA LEU A 59 -12.70 12.86 10.34
C LEU A 59 -11.84 13.91 9.63
N ALA A 60 -11.30 14.86 10.39
CA ALA A 60 -10.22 15.69 9.90
C ALA A 60 -8.91 14.89 9.97
N ILE A 61 -8.25 14.68 8.86
CA ILE A 61 -7.04 13.88 8.74
C ILE A 61 -5.92 14.77 8.22
N GLN A 62 -4.79 14.71 8.90
CA GLN A 62 -3.54 15.31 8.45
C GLN A 62 -2.49 14.23 8.32
N VAL A 63 -1.78 14.22 7.23
CA VAL A 63 -0.64 13.32 7.01
C VAL A 63 0.62 14.12 6.79
N THR A 64 1.71 13.56 7.29
CA THR A 64 3.06 14.07 7.18
C THR A 64 3.97 12.92 6.79
N LEU A 65 4.74 13.08 5.74
CA LEU A 65 5.57 12.04 5.16
C LEU A 65 7.01 12.52 4.95
N ASP A 66 7.95 11.63 5.28
CA ASP A 66 9.32 11.67 4.78
C ASP A 66 9.43 10.57 3.74
N TRP A 67 9.55 10.98 2.48
CA TRP A 67 9.50 10.12 1.29
C TRP A 67 10.87 10.05 0.63
N LYS A 68 11.27 8.84 0.24
CA LYS A 68 12.54 8.59 -0.42
C LYS A 68 12.30 7.82 -1.71
N PRO A 69 12.34 8.48 -2.87
CA PRO A 69 12.27 7.81 -4.15
C PRO A 69 13.56 7.01 -4.39
N LEU A 70 13.45 5.82 -4.93
CA LEU A 70 14.60 4.97 -5.28
C LEU A 70 15.06 5.17 -6.73
N GLU A 71 14.30 5.95 -7.50
CA GLU A 71 14.62 6.45 -8.83
C GLU A 71 14.32 7.96 -8.84
N ASP A 72 14.87 8.70 -9.82
CA ASP A 72 14.59 10.12 -9.95
C ASP A 72 13.10 10.38 -10.09
N LEU A 73 12.57 11.24 -9.23
CA LEU A 73 11.16 11.64 -9.23
C LEU A 73 11.04 13.01 -9.90
N PRO A 74 10.49 13.08 -11.12
CA PRO A 74 10.35 14.37 -11.80
C PRO A 74 9.25 15.23 -11.16
N ALA A 75 9.43 16.54 -11.18
CA ALA A 75 8.35 17.47 -10.95
C ALA A 75 7.37 17.37 -12.12
N THR A 76 6.25 16.75 -11.93
CA THR A 76 5.26 16.59 -12.98
C THR A 76 3.86 16.81 -12.46
N ASN A 77 3.00 17.25 -13.35
CA ASN A 77 1.56 17.30 -13.20
C ASN A 77 0.88 16.13 -13.92
N SER A 78 1.57 15.01 -14.09
CA SER A 78 0.99 13.82 -14.69
C SER A 78 0.67 12.80 -13.60
N GLN A 79 -0.49 12.18 -13.65
CA GLN A 79 -0.92 11.11 -12.73
C GLN A 79 0.07 9.92 -12.61
N GLN A 80 1.20 9.97 -13.28
CA GLN A 80 2.22 8.93 -13.30
C GLN A 80 3.53 9.28 -12.60
N GLY A 81 3.76 10.56 -12.26
CA GLY A 81 5.05 11.03 -11.76
C GLY A 81 5.10 11.42 -10.28
N GLY A 82 3.96 11.56 -9.62
CA GLY A 82 3.88 12.00 -8.22
C GLY A 82 3.75 10.85 -7.21
N ALA A 83 3.66 11.19 -5.93
CA ALA A 83 3.37 10.22 -4.88
C ALA A 83 1.91 9.76 -4.94
N LYS A 84 1.68 8.46 -4.66
CA LYS A 84 0.36 7.84 -4.60
C LYS A 84 0.12 7.27 -3.23
N ILE A 85 -0.95 7.69 -2.58
CA ILE A 85 -1.26 7.32 -1.20
C ILE A 85 -2.69 6.79 -1.16
N GLY A 86 -2.89 5.61 -0.57
CA GLY A 86 -4.21 5.04 -0.37
C GLY A 86 -5.08 5.90 0.52
N ILE A 87 -6.37 6.01 0.19
CA ILE A 87 -7.39 6.70 0.98
C ILE A 87 -8.57 5.75 1.24
N PRO A 88 -9.27 5.88 2.38
CA PRO A 88 -10.35 4.95 2.74
C PRO A 88 -11.50 4.90 1.73
N ASN A 89 -11.89 6.04 1.18
CA ASN A 89 -12.89 6.18 0.12
C ASN A 89 -12.78 7.58 -0.53
N GLY A 90 -13.46 7.79 -1.65
CA GLY A 90 -13.44 9.04 -2.40
C GLY A 90 -14.34 10.17 -1.85
N SER A 91 -15.04 9.94 -0.73
CA SER A 91 -15.86 10.97 -0.10
C SER A 91 -15.00 11.89 0.76
N ILE A 92 -14.31 12.78 0.07
CA ILE A 92 -13.33 13.71 0.63
C ILE A 92 -13.75 15.14 0.41
N ARG A 93 -13.58 15.97 1.43
CA ARG A 93 -13.71 17.42 1.38
C ARG A 93 -12.37 18.08 1.72
N GLU A 94 -12.18 19.28 1.23
CA GLU A 94 -11.12 20.21 1.69
C GLU A 94 -9.70 19.62 1.64
N MET A 95 -9.37 18.85 0.60
CA MET A 95 -8.01 18.35 0.43
C MET A 95 -7.04 19.51 0.14
N THR A 96 -6.09 19.73 1.04
CA THR A 96 -5.22 20.93 1.04
C THR A 96 -3.78 20.57 1.34
N ALA A 97 -2.86 21.10 0.54
CA ALA A 97 -1.42 21.05 0.82
C ALA A 97 -1.06 21.87 2.07
N LEU A 98 -0.14 21.36 2.87
CA LEU A 98 0.42 22.04 4.04
C LEU A 98 1.88 22.42 3.85
N THR A 99 2.52 21.94 2.78
CA THR A 99 3.90 22.27 2.43
C THR A 99 3.96 22.88 1.02
N ASP A 100 4.91 23.79 0.80
CA ASP A 100 5.01 24.57 -0.44
C ASP A 100 5.54 23.75 -1.63
N ASN A 101 6.08 22.56 -1.38
CA ASN A 101 6.58 21.68 -2.43
C ASN A 101 5.49 20.84 -3.11
N ILE A 102 4.26 20.88 -2.65
CA ILE A 102 3.11 20.27 -3.32
C ILE A 102 2.57 21.26 -4.35
N GLN A 103 2.51 20.84 -5.61
CA GLN A 103 1.92 21.61 -6.69
C GLN A 103 0.41 21.41 -6.80
N SER A 104 -0.02 20.15 -6.73
CA SER A 104 -1.44 19.78 -6.79
C SER A 104 -1.71 18.48 -6.07
N ILE A 105 -2.93 18.33 -5.59
CA ILE A 105 -3.45 17.07 -5.05
C ILE A 105 -4.76 16.78 -5.77
N ASP A 106 -4.85 15.58 -6.34
CA ASP A 106 -6.07 15.03 -6.92
C ASP A 106 -6.38 13.68 -6.26
N HIS A 107 -7.59 13.17 -6.39
CA HIS A 107 -7.96 11.86 -5.85
C HIS A 107 -9.04 11.17 -6.67
N ASP A 108 -9.08 9.86 -6.57
CA ASP A 108 -10.20 9.01 -6.98
C ASP A 108 -10.89 8.36 -5.76
N ASN A 109 -11.52 7.22 -5.93
CA ASN A 109 -12.20 6.51 -4.84
C ASN A 109 -11.26 5.74 -3.90
N SER A 110 -9.97 5.66 -4.22
CA SER A 110 -9.02 4.78 -3.51
C SER A 110 -7.63 5.38 -3.30
N LEU A 111 -7.25 6.36 -4.09
CA LEU A 111 -5.91 6.96 -4.09
C LEU A 111 -5.97 8.48 -4.11
N ALA A 112 -5.07 9.11 -3.35
CA ALA A 112 -4.66 10.49 -3.54
C ALA A 112 -3.40 10.52 -4.42
N TYR A 113 -3.35 11.46 -5.36
CA TYR A 113 -2.26 11.71 -6.30
C TYR A 113 -1.65 13.06 -5.98
N ILE A 114 -0.37 13.09 -5.66
CA ILE A 114 0.33 14.29 -5.22
C ILE A 114 1.43 14.60 -6.22
N ASP A 115 1.33 15.75 -6.85
CA ASP A 115 2.35 16.31 -7.73
C ASP A 115 3.19 17.35 -6.99
N PHE A 116 4.48 17.42 -7.31
CA PHE A 116 5.43 18.30 -6.64
C PHE A 116 5.89 19.44 -7.53
N THR A 117 6.25 20.56 -6.90
CA THR A 117 6.76 21.77 -7.58
C THR A 117 8.18 21.60 -8.10
N GLN A 118 8.92 20.60 -7.63
CA GLN A 118 10.30 20.31 -7.99
C GLN A 118 10.54 18.82 -8.17
N SER A 119 11.61 18.47 -8.85
CA SER A 119 12.11 17.09 -8.93
C SER A 119 12.93 16.74 -7.69
N TYR A 120 13.07 15.45 -7.44
CA TYR A 120 13.90 14.88 -6.37
C TYR A 120 14.79 13.81 -6.97
N ASP A 121 16.05 13.81 -6.55
CA ASP A 121 17.00 12.80 -7.00
C ASP A 121 16.75 11.45 -6.33
N ALA A 122 17.16 10.38 -6.98
CA ALA A 122 17.11 9.04 -6.41
C ALA A 122 17.83 8.99 -5.06
N ASN A 123 17.17 8.40 -4.06
CA ASN A 123 17.62 8.31 -2.67
C ASN A 123 17.66 9.63 -1.87
N GLU A 124 17.17 10.73 -2.42
CA GLU A 124 16.95 11.96 -1.67
C GLU A 124 15.69 11.81 -0.82
N THR A 125 15.80 12.00 0.51
CA THR A 125 14.63 12.03 1.38
C THR A 125 14.07 13.44 1.43
N PHE A 126 12.78 13.60 1.13
CA PHE A 126 12.09 14.87 1.20
C PHE A 126 10.81 14.78 2.02
N HIS A 127 10.40 15.91 2.56
CA HIS A 127 9.26 16.06 3.45
C HIS A 127 8.09 16.73 2.73
N PHE A 128 6.86 16.22 2.95
CA PHE A 128 5.64 16.90 2.57
C PHE A 128 4.48 16.55 3.48
N ALA A 129 3.49 17.43 3.52
CA ALA A 129 2.30 17.26 4.36
C ALA A 129 1.06 17.82 3.66
N PHE A 130 -0.07 17.18 3.90
CA PHE A 130 -1.38 17.62 3.44
C PHE A 130 -2.48 17.15 4.40
N ARG A 131 -3.68 17.70 4.22
CA ARG A 131 -4.84 17.35 5.05
C ARG A 131 -6.10 17.25 4.20
N TRP A 132 -7.08 16.53 4.73
CA TRP A 132 -8.43 16.48 4.17
C TRP A 132 -9.48 16.19 5.24
N VAL A 133 -10.75 16.31 4.87
CA VAL A 133 -11.88 15.84 5.67
C VAL A 133 -12.45 14.60 5.03
N GLN A 134 -12.44 13.48 5.75
CA GLN A 134 -12.93 12.18 5.30
C GLN A 134 -14.35 11.95 5.80
N GLU A 135 -15.26 11.65 4.90
CA GLU A 135 -16.67 11.36 5.24
C GLU A 135 -16.94 9.85 5.31
N TYR A 136 -18.07 9.50 5.92
CA TYR A 136 -18.57 8.12 6.04
C TYR A 136 -17.63 7.14 6.77
N MET A 137 -16.98 7.62 7.83
CA MET A 137 -16.06 6.82 8.65
C MET A 137 -16.64 6.46 10.01
N TYR A 138 -17.93 6.68 10.24
CA TYR A 138 -18.59 6.38 11.51
C TYR A 138 -19.79 5.45 11.31
N THR A 139 -20.09 4.70 12.35
CA THR A 139 -21.35 3.93 12.50
C THR A 139 -22.06 4.36 13.76
N LEU A 140 -23.39 4.45 13.66
CA LEU A 140 -24.26 4.76 14.79
C LEU A 140 -24.91 3.46 15.27
N SER A 141 -24.75 3.12 16.54
CA SER A 141 -25.45 1.99 17.16
C SER A 141 -26.90 2.33 17.48
N ASP A 142 -27.73 1.30 17.73
CA ASP A 142 -29.11 1.46 18.18
C ASP A 142 -29.23 2.23 19.51
N SER A 143 -28.19 2.22 20.33
CA SER A 143 -28.08 2.99 21.58
C SER A 143 -27.66 4.44 21.40
N GLY A 144 -27.38 4.87 20.16
CA GLY A 144 -26.86 6.20 19.84
C GLY A 144 -25.36 6.37 20.06
N ALA A 145 -24.61 5.30 20.34
CA ALA A 145 -23.16 5.38 20.43
C ALA A 145 -22.55 5.49 19.03
N VAL A 146 -21.58 6.37 18.88
CA VAL A 146 -20.82 6.59 17.65
C VAL A 146 -19.52 5.78 17.72
N SER A 147 -19.24 5.01 16.68
CA SER A 147 -17.98 4.29 16.48
C SER A 147 -17.34 4.73 15.18
N TYR A 148 -16.07 5.07 15.20
CA TYR A 148 -15.29 5.41 14.03
C TYR A 148 -14.43 4.24 13.61
N ASP A 149 -14.39 3.96 12.30
CA ASP A 149 -13.50 2.97 11.69
C ASP A 149 -12.62 3.68 10.67
N TYR A 150 -11.32 3.76 10.94
CA TYR A 150 -10.36 4.43 10.08
C TYR A 150 -9.15 3.54 9.83
N THR A 151 -8.89 3.32 8.57
CA THR A 151 -7.67 2.66 8.11
C THR A 151 -6.74 3.71 7.50
N PRO A 152 -5.52 3.88 8.04
CA PRO A 152 -4.52 4.78 7.46
C PRO A 152 -4.23 4.44 6.00
N GLY A 153 -3.81 5.44 5.25
CA GLY A 153 -3.42 5.28 3.85
C GLY A 153 -2.36 4.19 3.67
N TRP A 154 -2.45 3.49 2.56
CA TRP A 154 -1.49 2.45 2.19
C TRP A 154 -0.64 2.90 1.02
N PHE A 155 0.52 2.29 0.88
CA PHE A 155 1.45 2.53 -0.22
C PHE A 155 1.61 1.23 -1.00
N LYS A 156 1.36 1.30 -2.30
CA LYS A 156 1.55 0.13 -3.15
C LYS A 156 3.06 -0.13 -3.29
N GLU A 157 3.51 -1.27 -2.79
CA GLU A 157 4.88 -1.76 -2.94
C GLU A 157 5.98 -0.91 -2.25
N ALA A 158 5.63 0.19 -1.55
CA ALA A 158 6.60 0.97 -0.79
C ALA A 158 6.63 0.51 0.67
N PRO A 159 7.78 0.09 1.22
CA PRO A 159 7.93 -0.19 2.64
C PRO A 159 7.79 1.10 3.45
N VAL A 160 7.25 0.97 4.65
CA VAL A 160 7.15 2.05 5.63
C VAL A 160 8.02 1.71 6.82
N ASP A 161 9.04 2.51 7.10
CA ASP A 161 9.98 2.27 8.19
C ASP A 161 9.38 2.61 9.54
N VAL A 162 8.77 3.78 9.62
CA VAL A 162 8.13 4.27 10.86
C VAL A 162 6.74 4.78 10.53
N MET A 163 5.75 4.31 11.28
CA MET A 163 4.38 4.81 11.22
C MET A 163 3.91 5.23 12.60
N THR A 164 3.31 6.42 12.68
CA THR A 164 2.66 6.96 13.89
C THR A 164 1.25 7.39 13.56
N LEU A 165 0.27 6.86 14.29
CA LEU A 165 -1.12 7.29 14.25
C LEU A 165 -1.47 7.96 15.58
N THR A 166 -1.89 9.21 15.51
CA THR A 166 -2.37 9.97 16.66
C THR A 166 -3.87 10.24 16.52
N TRP A 167 -4.63 9.76 17.47
CA TRP A 167 -6.06 10.05 17.56
C TRP A 167 -6.30 11.17 18.57
N HIS A 168 -6.84 12.29 18.10
CA HIS A 168 -7.15 13.44 18.96
C HIS A 168 -8.57 13.33 19.50
N ASP A 169 -8.73 13.56 20.81
CA ASP A 169 -10.06 13.64 21.42
C ASP A 169 -10.73 14.96 21.00
N PRO A 170 -11.95 14.93 20.41
CA PRO A 170 -12.67 16.13 20.03
C PRO A 170 -12.95 17.08 21.22
N ALA A 171 -13.06 16.56 22.44
CA ALA A 171 -13.23 17.35 23.64
C ALA A 171 -12.01 18.23 23.98
N SER A 172 -10.80 17.90 23.51
CA SER A 172 -9.59 18.68 23.74
C SER A 172 -9.48 19.93 22.88
N VAL A 173 -10.24 20.00 21.78
CA VAL A 173 -10.23 21.12 20.83
C VAL A 173 -11.22 22.21 21.21
N ALA A 174 -12.27 21.89 22.00
CA ALA A 174 -13.29 22.82 22.44
C ALA A 174 -12.87 23.75 23.60
N GLY A 175 -11.66 23.57 24.15
CA GLY A 175 -11.16 24.30 25.34
C GLY A 175 -10.36 25.58 25.06
N VAL A 176 -10.25 26.05 23.82
CA VAL A 176 -9.52 27.31 23.50
C VAL A 176 -10.49 28.38 23.03
N GLY A 177 -11.36 28.83 23.96
CA GLY A 177 -12.31 29.87 23.64
C GLY A 177 -13.06 30.37 24.88
N SER A 178 -12.36 31.06 25.79
CA SER A 178 -12.96 31.98 26.77
C SER A 178 -11.94 33.05 27.15
#